data_839a9ea2736f855055144c19ae126731
#
_entry.id   839a9ea2736f855055144c19ae126731
#
_cell.length_a   1.000
_cell.length_b   1.000
_cell.length_c   1.000
_cell.angle_alpha   90.00
_cell.angle_beta   90.00
_cell.angle_gamma   90.00
#
_symmetry.space_group_name_H-M   'P 1'
#
loop_
_entity.id
_entity.type
_entity.pdbx_description
1 polymer ?
#
loop_
_entity_poly.entity_id
_entity_poly.type
_entity_poly.pdbx_seq_one_letter_code
_entity_poly.pdbx_strand_id
1 'polypeptide(L)'
;FLTTSTREPGHLGNTEWLARQAAASLPAGTEQTWHHLARMQLPPFVDQRHTTGTYAPPEGDMKTLLDATLAASHIVWVAPVYWYSIPSPLKTYLDHWSAWMRVPGLDFKDAMGRKTLSLITTSGDRTKAQPMIDSVALCAQFLSMTWGGALWGKGGPPGAVQADAQAVEAASRFLATPAAG
;
A
#
# COMPACT_ATOMS: atom_id res chain seq x y z
N PHE A 1 3.39 2.76 5.98
CA PHE A 1 2.01 2.92 5.49
C PHE A 1 1.98 3.87 4.31
N LEU A 2 1.40 3.44 3.18
CA LEU A 2 1.19 4.25 1.99
C LEU A 2 -0.30 4.59 1.87
N THR A 3 -0.66 5.82 2.24
CA THR A 3 -2.05 6.29 2.12
C THR A 3 -2.27 6.92 0.75
N THR A 4 -3.42 6.62 0.15
CA THR A 4 -3.68 6.96 -1.26
C THR A 4 -4.99 7.71 -1.48
N SER A 5 -5.63 8.14 -0.39
CA SER A 5 -6.87 8.92 -0.49
C SER A 5 -6.63 10.25 -1.20
N THR A 6 -7.47 10.56 -2.17
CA THR A 6 -7.47 11.86 -2.88
C THR A 6 -8.48 12.85 -2.27
N ARG A 7 -8.96 12.58 -1.05
CA ARG A 7 -9.84 13.52 -0.35
C ARG A 7 -9.12 14.81 0.00
N GLU A 8 -9.90 15.88 0.14
CA GLU A 8 -9.39 17.18 0.56
C GLU A 8 -8.63 17.09 1.89
N PRO A 9 -7.57 17.89 2.05
CA PRO A 9 -6.79 17.94 3.30
C PRO A 9 -7.69 18.25 4.51
N GLY A 10 -7.42 17.57 5.63
CA GLY A 10 -8.19 17.75 6.88
C GLY A 10 -9.39 16.80 7.03
N HIS A 11 -9.75 16.05 5.99
CA HIS A 11 -10.85 15.08 6.06
C HIS A 11 -10.33 13.65 6.12
N LEU A 12 -10.39 13.04 7.30
CA LEU A 12 -10.03 11.64 7.49
C LEU A 12 -11.03 10.72 6.78
N GLY A 13 -10.53 9.97 5.78
CA GLY A 13 -11.34 8.99 5.06
C GLY A 13 -11.54 7.69 5.83
N ASN A 14 -12.57 6.92 5.47
CA ASN A 14 -12.87 5.62 6.09
C ASN A 14 -11.65 4.67 6.08
N THR A 15 -10.95 4.59 4.96
CA THR A 15 -9.82 3.67 4.80
C THR A 15 -8.64 4.06 5.70
N GLU A 16 -8.31 5.35 5.78
CA GLU A 16 -7.24 5.82 6.66
C GLU A 16 -7.63 5.68 8.13
N TRP A 17 -8.90 5.96 8.49
CA TRP A 17 -9.36 5.71 9.85
C TRP A 17 -9.16 4.25 10.25
N LEU A 18 -9.59 3.31 9.40
CA LEU A 18 -9.43 1.87 9.65
C LEU A 18 -7.95 1.47 9.77
N ALA A 19 -7.09 2.06 8.94
CA ALA A 19 -5.65 1.82 9.01
C ALA A 19 -5.03 2.32 10.31
N ARG A 20 -5.49 3.44 10.84
CA ARG A 20 -5.04 3.96 12.15
C ARG A 20 -5.49 3.06 13.30
N GLN A 21 -6.68 2.45 13.21
CA GLN A 21 -7.10 1.44 14.19
C GLN A 21 -6.19 0.21 14.12
N ALA A 22 -5.87 -0.27 12.93
CA ALA A 22 -4.95 -1.40 12.78
C ALA A 22 -3.53 -1.06 13.25
N ALA A 23 -3.03 0.13 12.95
CA ALA A 23 -1.71 0.58 13.38
C ALA A 23 -1.59 0.74 14.91
N ALA A 24 -2.67 1.08 15.59
CA ALA A 24 -2.70 1.19 17.05
C ALA A 24 -2.53 -0.17 17.75
N SER A 25 -2.75 -1.29 17.05
CA SER A 25 -2.56 -2.65 17.58
C SER A 25 -1.16 -3.21 17.38
N LEU A 26 -0.27 -2.45 16.73
CA LEU A 26 1.12 -2.87 16.56
C LEU A 26 1.83 -2.95 17.94
N PRO A 27 2.81 -3.85 18.10
CA PRO A 27 3.60 -3.94 19.32
C PRO A 27 4.22 -2.58 19.70
N ALA A 28 4.32 -2.33 21.00
CA ALA A 28 4.98 -1.12 21.50
C ALA A 28 6.41 -1.02 20.98
N GLY A 29 6.82 0.17 20.52
CA GLY A 29 8.14 0.40 19.94
C GLY A 29 8.25 0.06 18.44
N THR A 30 7.18 -0.42 17.79
CA THR A 30 7.18 -0.59 16.32
C THR A 30 7.33 0.78 15.67
N GLU A 31 8.40 0.94 14.89
CA GLU A 31 8.60 2.14 14.08
C GLU A 31 7.59 2.20 12.95
N GLN A 32 6.93 3.34 12.78
CA GLN A 32 5.91 3.54 11.76
C GLN A 32 6.23 4.81 10.96
N THR A 33 6.25 4.67 9.64
CA THR A 33 6.31 5.79 8.71
C THR A 33 5.05 5.84 7.87
N TRP A 34 4.56 7.06 7.60
CA TRP A 34 3.33 7.29 6.84
C TRP A 34 3.60 8.23 5.67
N HIS A 35 3.38 7.76 4.46
CA HIS A 35 3.49 8.57 3.24
C HIS A 35 2.13 8.73 2.59
N HIS A 36 1.77 9.95 2.26
CA HIS A 36 0.50 10.28 1.62
C HIS A 36 0.73 10.51 0.12
N LEU A 37 0.57 9.47 -0.68
CA LEU A 37 0.97 9.46 -2.09
C LEU A 37 0.28 10.55 -2.93
N ALA A 38 -0.98 10.89 -2.63
CA ALA A 38 -1.70 11.95 -3.34
C ALA A 38 -1.15 13.36 -3.09
N ARG A 39 -0.22 13.53 -2.15
CA ARG A 39 0.44 14.80 -1.82
C ARG A 39 1.90 14.84 -2.26
N MET A 40 2.38 13.78 -2.87
CA MET A 40 3.75 13.62 -3.32
C MET A 40 3.85 13.88 -4.83
N GLN A 41 5.02 14.33 -5.28
CA GLN A 41 5.33 14.54 -6.69
C GLN A 41 5.71 13.19 -7.32
N LEU A 42 4.71 12.50 -7.88
CA LEU A 42 4.89 11.20 -8.51
C LEU A 42 4.85 11.38 -10.04
N PRO A 43 5.99 11.41 -10.73
CA PRO A 43 6.01 11.54 -12.19
C PRO A 43 5.38 10.28 -12.83
N PRO A 44 4.73 10.43 -13.99
CA PRO A 44 4.25 9.29 -14.76
C PRO A 44 5.39 8.31 -15.05
N PHE A 45 5.08 7.01 -14.94
CA PHE A 45 6.03 5.98 -15.34
C PHE A 45 6.20 5.97 -16.87
N VAL A 46 7.44 6.01 -17.33
CA VAL A 46 7.80 5.85 -18.74
C VAL A 46 8.46 4.50 -18.94
N ASP A 47 7.84 3.66 -19.76
CA ASP A 47 8.34 2.32 -20.01
C ASP A 47 9.54 2.32 -20.96
N GLN A 48 10.73 2.10 -20.41
CA GLN A 48 11.99 1.99 -21.16
C GLN A 48 12.56 0.56 -21.16
N ARG A 49 11.76 -0.45 -20.75
CA ARG A 49 12.20 -1.83 -20.56
C ARG A 49 12.72 -2.48 -21.85
N HIS A 50 12.19 -2.05 -22.99
CA HIS A 50 12.55 -2.58 -24.30
C HIS A 50 13.32 -1.58 -25.19
N THR A 51 13.75 -0.45 -24.62
CA THR A 51 14.62 0.54 -25.29
C THR A 51 15.98 0.60 -24.62
N THR A 52 16.17 1.43 -23.59
CA THR A 52 17.43 1.49 -22.82
C THR A 52 17.63 0.26 -21.92
N GLY A 53 16.55 -0.40 -21.49
CA GLY A 53 16.56 -1.58 -20.64
C GLY A 53 16.91 -1.32 -19.17
N THR A 54 17.43 -0.14 -18.84
CA THR A 54 17.87 0.28 -17.52
C THR A 54 17.27 1.63 -17.16
N TYR A 55 17.23 1.93 -15.86
CA TYR A 55 16.72 3.20 -15.33
C TYR A 55 17.76 3.84 -14.41
N ALA A 56 17.78 5.15 -14.39
CA ALA A 56 18.51 5.90 -13.36
C ALA A 56 17.85 5.72 -11.99
N PRO A 57 18.62 5.81 -10.89
CA PRO A 57 18.05 5.90 -9.56
C PRO A 57 17.02 7.04 -9.49
N PRO A 58 15.88 6.83 -8.79
CA PRO A 58 14.88 7.89 -8.67
C PRO A 58 15.39 9.06 -7.82
N GLU A 59 14.79 10.22 -8.03
CA GLU A 59 15.05 11.45 -7.28
C GLU A 59 13.77 11.95 -6.59
N GLY A 60 13.90 12.97 -5.73
CA GLY A 60 12.79 13.62 -5.06
C GLY A 60 11.90 12.66 -4.27
N ASP A 61 10.59 12.81 -4.41
CA ASP A 61 9.61 11.99 -3.67
C ASP A 61 9.66 10.52 -4.07
N MET A 62 10.01 10.20 -5.31
CA MET A 62 10.19 8.81 -5.73
C MET A 62 11.39 8.15 -5.05
N LYS A 63 12.48 8.90 -4.80
CA LYS A 63 13.60 8.43 -3.98
C LYS A 63 13.17 8.20 -2.54
N THR A 64 12.44 9.13 -1.96
CA THR A 64 11.89 8.99 -0.59
C THR A 64 11.04 7.72 -0.47
N LEU A 65 10.19 7.44 -1.46
CA LEU A 65 9.36 6.23 -1.47
C LEU A 65 10.19 4.95 -1.68
N LEU A 66 11.20 4.98 -2.54
CA LEU A 66 12.10 3.85 -2.70
C LEU A 66 12.85 3.55 -1.40
N ASP A 67 13.43 4.56 -0.76
CA ASP A 67 14.17 4.41 0.49
C ASP A 67 13.25 3.85 1.60
N ALA A 68 12.05 4.40 1.75
CA ALA A 68 11.07 3.91 2.71
C ALA A 68 10.61 2.48 2.40
N THR A 69 10.43 2.14 1.12
CA THR A 69 10.08 0.78 0.67
C THR A 69 11.18 -0.21 1.02
N LEU A 70 12.45 0.16 0.80
CA LEU A 70 13.58 -0.71 1.10
C LEU A 70 13.83 -0.86 2.61
N ALA A 71 13.63 0.18 3.39
CA ALA A 71 13.80 0.17 4.85
C ALA A 71 12.72 -0.64 5.58
N ALA A 72 11.48 -0.64 5.08
CA ALA A 72 10.37 -1.31 5.73
C ALA A 72 10.50 -2.84 5.68
N SER A 73 10.17 -3.54 6.75
CA SER A 73 9.94 -4.98 6.78
C SER A 73 8.50 -5.33 6.37
N HIS A 74 7.55 -4.43 6.65
CA HIS A 74 6.14 -4.60 6.35
C HIS A 74 5.60 -3.35 5.64
N ILE A 75 5.07 -3.51 4.46
CA ILE A 75 4.47 -2.45 3.66
C ILE A 75 2.95 -2.59 3.74
N VAL A 76 2.28 -1.55 4.16
CA VAL A 76 0.82 -1.53 4.28
C VAL A 76 0.25 -0.52 3.29
N TRP A 77 -0.45 -1.00 2.27
CA TRP A 77 -1.18 -0.13 1.36
C TRP A 77 -2.54 0.22 1.95
N VAL A 78 -2.81 1.51 2.06
CA VAL A 78 -4.04 2.07 2.64
C VAL A 78 -4.79 2.75 1.51
N ALA A 79 -5.64 1.99 0.82
CA ALA A 79 -6.22 2.37 -0.45
C ALA A 79 -7.74 2.15 -0.49
N PRO A 80 -8.55 3.19 -0.70
CA PRO A 80 -9.97 3.02 -1.01
C PRO A 80 -10.13 2.36 -2.38
N VAL A 81 -11.26 1.70 -2.59
CA VAL A 81 -11.58 1.13 -3.92
C VAL A 81 -12.06 2.25 -4.84
N TYR A 82 -11.34 2.47 -5.95
CA TYR A 82 -11.78 3.33 -7.04
C TYR A 82 -11.91 2.51 -8.31
N TRP A 83 -13.13 2.42 -8.85
CA TRP A 83 -13.39 1.63 -10.05
C TRP A 83 -12.84 0.19 -9.98
N TYR A 84 -13.11 -0.49 -8.86
CA TYR A 84 -12.68 -1.87 -8.57
C TYR A 84 -11.16 -2.05 -8.47
N SER A 85 -10.39 -0.97 -8.40
CA SER A 85 -8.92 -0.97 -8.45
C SER A 85 -8.32 -0.01 -7.42
N ILE A 86 -6.98 0.00 -7.37
CA ILE A 86 -6.19 0.93 -6.56
C ILE A 86 -6.28 2.35 -7.14
N PRO A 87 -6.22 3.40 -6.29
CA PRO A 87 -6.16 4.78 -6.74
C PRO A 87 -4.92 5.09 -7.59
N SER A 88 -5.03 6.08 -8.48
CA SER A 88 -3.95 6.45 -9.42
C SER A 88 -2.61 6.75 -8.76
N PRO A 89 -2.50 7.43 -7.59
CA PRO A 89 -1.19 7.64 -6.96
C PRO A 89 -0.50 6.32 -6.57
N LEU A 90 -1.27 5.33 -6.10
CA LEU A 90 -0.73 4.02 -5.78
C LEU A 90 -0.34 3.25 -7.04
N LYS A 91 -1.13 3.38 -8.11
CA LYS A 91 -0.79 2.75 -9.39
C LYS A 91 0.50 3.33 -9.96
N THR A 92 0.68 4.66 -9.90
CA THR A 92 1.93 5.30 -10.32
C THR A 92 3.12 4.77 -9.53
N TYR A 93 3.02 4.72 -8.20
CA TYR A 93 4.07 4.14 -7.36
C TYR A 93 4.37 2.68 -7.75
N LEU A 94 3.34 1.85 -7.94
CA LEU A 94 3.49 0.44 -8.34
C LEU A 94 4.15 0.30 -9.72
N ASP A 95 3.81 1.15 -10.69
CA ASP A 95 4.39 1.10 -12.02
C ASP A 95 5.90 1.37 -11.98
N HIS A 96 6.37 2.25 -11.09
CA HIS A 96 7.79 2.51 -10.87
C HIS A 96 8.56 1.30 -10.29
N TRP A 97 7.90 0.29 -9.71
CA TRP A 97 8.57 -0.95 -9.34
C TRP A 97 9.20 -1.63 -10.56
N SER A 98 8.60 -1.46 -11.74
CA SER A 98 9.18 -1.95 -13.01
C SER A 98 10.51 -1.27 -13.34
N ALA A 99 10.64 0.01 -13.03
CA ALA A 99 11.91 0.74 -13.15
C ALA A 99 12.92 0.29 -12.09
N TRP A 100 12.48 0.22 -10.83
CA TRP A 100 13.36 -0.11 -9.70
C TRP A 100 13.99 -1.50 -9.82
N MET A 101 13.29 -2.48 -10.42
CA MET A 101 13.86 -3.79 -10.75
C MET A 101 14.98 -3.73 -11.79
N ARG A 102 15.24 -2.57 -12.41
CA ARG A 102 16.20 -2.37 -13.49
C ARG A 102 17.18 -1.22 -13.25
N VAL A 103 17.20 -0.69 -12.04
CA VAL A 103 18.23 0.24 -11.60
C VAL A 103 19.52 -0.58 -11.32
N PRO A 104 20.64 -0.29 -11.99
CA PRO A 104 21.89 -1.04 -11.77
C PRO A 104 22.32 -0.99 -10.30
N GLY A 105 22.66 -2.15 -9.74
CA GLY A 105 23.10 -2.29 -8.36
C GLY A 105 21.98 -2.22 -7.30
N LEU A 106 20.72 -2.11 -7.72
CA LEU A 106 19.57 -2.16 -6.84
C LEU A 106 18.90 -3.54 -6.94
N ASP A 107 19.17 -4.42 -6.00
CA ASP A 107 18.57 -5.76 -5.94
C ASP A 107 17.13 -5.70 -5.42
N PHE A 108 16.29 -4.88 -6.10
CA PHE A 108 14.94 -4.55 -5.65
C PHE A 108 14.06 -5.79 -5.45
N LYS A 109 14.07 -6.73 -6.40
CA LYS A 109 13.24 -7.94 -6.30
C LYS A 109 13.61 -8.77 -5.08
N ASP A 110 14.91 -8.98 -4.82
CA ASP A 110 15.38 -9.72 -3.65
C ASP A 110 15.06 -9.01 -2.34
N ALA A 111 15.19 -7.67 -2.32
CA ALA A 111 14.81 -6.88 -1.18
C ALA A 111 13.31 -7.02 -0.86
N MET A 112 12.45 -7.00 -1.90
CA MET A 112 11.00 -7.15 -1.75
C MET A 112 10.61 -8.55 -1.28
N GLY A 113 11.28 -9.60 -1.75
CA GLY A 113 11.00 -10.99 -1.35
C GLY A 113 11.14 -11.27 0.15
N ARG A 114 11.79 -10.39 0.90
CA ARG A 114 11.94 -10.48 2.36
C ARG A 114 10.92 -9.67 3.14
N LYS A 115 9.93 -9.09 2.47
CA LYS A 115 8.95 -8.17 3.07
C LYS A 115 7.55 -8.73 3.05
N THR A 116 6.72 -8.23 3.95
CA THR A 116 5.28 -8.46 3.93
C THR A 116 4.58 -7.30 3.23
N LEU A 117 3.58 -7.60 2.40
CA LEU A 117 2.64 -6.63 1.84
C LEU A 117 1.25 -6.92 2.38
N SER A 118 0.61 -5.91 2.96
CA SER A 118 -0.80 -5.97 3.38
C SER A 118 -1.60 -4.83 2.75
N LEU A 119 -2.91 -5.04 2.61
CA LEU A 119 -3.84 -4.06 2.10
C LEU A 119 -4.90 -3.73 3.15
N ILE A 120 -5.13 -2.44 3.38
CA ILE A 120 -6.30 -1.96 4.13
C ILE A 120 -7.17 -1.16 3.18
N THR A 121 -8.43 -1.56 3.06
CA THR A 121 -9.33 -0.98 2.06
C THR A 121 -10.75 -0.84 2.57
N THR A 122 -11.52 0.07 1.97
CA THR A 122 -12.94 0.23 2.22
C THR A 122 -13.71 0.43 0.92
N SER A 123 -14.92 -0.13 0.88
CA SER A 123 -15.89 0.03 -0.21
C SER A 123 -17.31 -0.13 0.33
N GLY A 124 -18.32 0.24 -0.45
CA GLY A 124 -19.71 0.04 -0.04
C GLY A 124 -20.11 -1.44 0.05
N ASP A 125 -19.34 -2.33 -0.57
CA ASP A 125 -19.60 -3.76 -0.66
C ASP A 125 -18.27 -4.50 -0.81
N ARG A 126 -18.12 -5.64 -0.12
CA ARG A 126 -16.93 -6.49 -0.16
C ARG A 126 -16.61 -7.01 -1.57
N THR A 127 -17.63 -7.36 -2.35
CA THR A 127 -17.47 -7.89 -3.71
C THR A 127 -16.82 -6.86 -4.65
N LYS A 128 -17.04 -5.56 -4.40
CA LYS A 128 -16.41 -4.48 -5.18
C LYS A 128 -14.92 -4.32 -4.86
N ALA A 129 -14.48 -4.76 -3.70
CA ALA A 129 -13.06 -4.70 -3.32
C ALA A 129 -12.27 -5.93 -3.81
N GLN A 130 -12.94 -7.05 -4.10
CA GLN A 130 -12.27 -8.31 -4.38
C GLN A 130 -11.31 -8.23 -5.58
N PRO A 131 -11.66 -7.63 -6.75
CA PRO A 131 -10.72 -7.52 -7.86
C PRO A 131 -9.43 -6.77 -7.50
N MET A 132 -9.53 -5.71 -6.69
CA MET A 132 -8.37 -4.98 -6.21
C MET A 132 -7.53 -5.83 -5.25
N ILE A 133 -8.16 -6.54 -4.31
CA ILE A 133 -7.47 -7.41 -3.35
C ILE A 133 -6.69 -8.49 -4.10
N ASP A 134 -7.31 -9.15 -5.07
CA ASP A 134 -6.68 -10.20 -5.87
C ASP A 134 -5.50 -9.65 -6.68
N SER A 135 -5.66 -8.48 -7.29
CA SER A 135 -4.59 -7.81 -8.03
C SER A 135 -3.39 -7.47 -7.14
N VAL A 136 -3.62 -6.97 -5.93
CA VAL A 136 -2.53 -6.65 -4.98
C VAL A 136 -1.83 -7.92 -4.50
N ALA A 137 -2.58 -8.98 -4.23
CA ALA A 137 -2.01 -10.29 -3.85
C ALA A 137 -1.10 -10.84 -4.95
N LEU A 138 -1.50 -10.71 -6.23
CA LEU A 138 -0.67 -11.11 -7.37
C LEU A 138 0.62 -10.28 -7.48
N CYS A 139 0.57 -8.97 -7.14
CA CYS A 139 1.78 -8.14 -7.10
C CYS A 139 2.75 -8.61 -6.01
N ALA A 140 2.25 -8.97 -4.82
CA ALA A 140 3.06 -9.56 -3.77
C ALA A 140 3.70 -10.87 -4.23
N GLN A 141 2.91 -11.77 -4.82
CA GLN A 141 3.39 -13.05 -5.33
C GLN A 141 4.48 -12.89 -6.40
N PHE A 142 4.31 -11.94 -7.33
CA PHE A 142 5.28 -11.68 -8.41
C PHE A 142 6.66 -11.31 -7.87
N LEU A 143 6.71 -10.57 -6.76
CA LEU A 143 7.97 -10.18 -6.09
C LEU A 143 8.37 -11.14 -4.96
N SER A 144 7.71 -12.29 -4.84
CA SER A 144 7.97 -13.28 -3.78
C SER A 144 7.79 -12.72 -2.36
N MET A 145 6.99 -11.66 -2.20
CA MET A 145 6.67 -11.09 -0.90
C MET A 145 5.71 -12.00 -0.13
N THR A 146 5.78 -11.96 1.20
CA THR A 146 4.72 -12.53 2.02
C THR A 146 3.44 -11.70 1.86
N TRP A 147 2.34 -12.33 1.44
CA TRP A 147 1.02 -11.68 1.42
C TRP A 147 0.43 -11.70 2.83
N GLY A 148 0.38 -10.53 3.48
CA GLY A 148 -0.17 -10.35 4.83
C GLY A 148 -1.70 -10.21 4.87
N GLY A 149 -2.37 -10.38 3.72
CA GLY A 149 -3.82 -10.33 3.65
C GLY A 149 -4.39 -8.93 3.41
N ALA A 150 -5.72 -8.87 3.39
CA ALA A 150 -6.47 -7.63 3.24
C ALA A 150 -7.46 -7.43 4.39
N LEU A 151 -7.39 -6.28 5.04
CA LEU A 151 -8.43 -5.78 5.95
C LEU A 151 -9.42 -4.95 5.13
N TRP A 152 -10.66 -5.41 5.08
CA TRP A 152 -11.75 -4.70 4.45
C TRP A 152 -12.74 -4.17 5.48
N GLY A 153 -13.25 -2.96 5.28
CA GLY A 153 -14.35 -2.39 6.05
C GLY A 153 -15.41 -1.75 5.15
N LYS A 154 -16.65 -1.75 5.61
CA LYS A 154 -17.75 -1.13 4.88
C LYS A 154 -17.58 0.40 4.91
N GLY A 155 -17.29 0.96 3.75
CA GLY A 155 -17.18 2.40 3.52
C GLY A 155 -18.47 2.99 2.95
N GLY A 156 -18.46 4.31 2.80
CA GLY A 156 -19.57 5.11 2.30
C GLY A 156 -19.30 6.57 2.63
N PRO A 157 -20.28 7.30 3.22
CA PRO A 157 -20.05 8.63 3.77
C PRO A 157 -18.86 8.62 4.77
N PRO A 158 -18.20 9.76 4.99
CA PRO A 158 -17.14 9.88 6.00
C PRO A 158 -17.60 9.33 7.36
N GLY A 159 -16.77 8.49 7.98
CA GLY A 159 -17.07 7.87 9.27
C GLY A 159 -17.90 6.58 9.21
N ALA A 160 -18.43 6.19 8.05
CA ALA A 160 -19.28 5.00 7.94
C ALA A 160 -18.62 3.71 8.44
N VAL A 161 -17.30 3.57 8.25
CA VAL A 161 -16.53 2.38 8.68
C VAL A 161 -16.52 2.21 10.20
N GLN A 162 -16.73 3.27 10.96
CA GLN A 162 -16.76 3.22 12.43
C GLN A 162 -17.95 2.41 12.96
N ALA A 163 -19.02 2.31 12.18
CA ALA A 163 -20.19 1.49 12.50
C ALA A 163 -20.04 0.01 12.05
N ASP A 164 -18.97 -0.33 11.34
CA ASP A 164 -18.67 -1.71 10.96
C ASP A 164 -17.89 -2.41 12.09
N ALA A 165 -18.62 -2.95 13.07
CA ALA A 165 -18.06 -3.59 14.24
C ALA A 165 -17.09 -4.74 13.88
N GLN A 166 -17.37 -5.48 12.80
CA GLN A 166 -16.50 -6.59 12.36
C GLN A 166 -15.16 -6.06 11.83
N ALA A 167 -15.18 -4.99 11.03
CA ALA A 167 -13.96 -4.38 10.53
C ALA A 167 -13.13 -3.75 11.66
N VAL A 168 -13.79 -3.10 12.63
CA VAL A 168 -13.11 -2.51 13.80
C VAL A 168 -12.45 -3.60 14.65
N GLU A 169 -13.16 -4.68 14.93
CA GLU A 169 -12.59 -5.83 15.66
C GLU A 169 -11.44 -6.46 14.88
N ALA A 170 -11.60 -6.69 13.58
CA ALA A 170 -10.53 -7.25 12.74
C ALA A 170 -9.29 -6.34 12.70
N ALA A 171 -9.47 -5.02 12.67
CA ALA A 171 -8.37 -4.07 12.70
C ALA A 171 -7.47 -4.22 13.93
N SER A 172 -8.06 -4.49 15.11
CA SER A 172 -7.32 -4.68 16.36
C SER A 172 -6.35 -5.86 16.36
N ARG A 173 -6.45 -6.76 15.38
CA ARG A 173 -5.64 -7.98 15.26
C ARG A 173 -4.84 -8.04 13.95
N PHE A 174 -5.23 -7.25 12.96
CA PHE A 174 -4.73 -7.38 11.59
C PHE A 174 -3.22 -7.21 11.44
N LEU A 175 -2.63 -6.29 12.20
CA LEU A 175 -1.18 -6.04 12.19
C LEU A 175 -0.48 -6.51 13.48
N ALA A 176 -1.23 -7.02 14.46
CA ALA A 176 -0.69 -7.45 15.75
C ALA A 176 0.12 -8.75 15.65
N THR A 177 -0.15 -9.59 14.64
CA THR A 177 0.53 -10.87 14.46
C THR A 177 1.63 -10.69 13.42
N PRO A 178 2.89 -11.10 13.73
CA PRO A 178 3.91 -11.21 12.68
C PRO A 178 3.38 -12.14 11.59
N ALA A 179 3.58 -11.80 10.32
CA ALA A 179 3.29 -12.73 9.25
C ALA A 179 4.05 -14.03 9.55
N ALA A 180 3.33 -15.15 9.56
CA ALA A 180 3.96 -16.46 9.72
C ALA A 180 5.03 -16.60 8.61
N GLY A 181 6.27 -16.75 9.04
CA GLY A 181 7.42 -16.96 8.17
C GLY A 181 7.37 -18.32 7.48
#